data_40f32c5b3b3b738676bf12700fab4582
#
_entry.id   40f32c5b3b3b738676bf12700fab4582
#
_cell.length_a   1.000
_cell.length_b   1.000
_cell.length_c   1.000
_cell.angle_alpha   90.00
_cell.angle_beta   90.00
_cell.angle_gamma   90.00
#
_symmetry.space_group_name_H-M   'P 1'
#
loop_
_entity.id
_entity.type
_entity.pdbx_description
1 polymer ?
#
loop_
_entity_poly.entity_id
_entity_poly.type
_entity_poly.pdbx_seq_one_letter_code
_entity_poly.pdbx_strand_id
1 'polypeptide(L)'
;MVWDLLVQRLSNALSSVVESFMFGLADVLVVLLFLILGWVVGNVLVDALKAFFKQIKFKASLKKRGLDKALFGFSVETVLSKFVKLMTYAAFLGIAADVVNLTFLGDIVYWFVGYVPLFVQGAVIITVALLSAGYVAKHLRESKVAFSNLFAGLLQLLVGYVALVMALPLILPNADVSILSTAFTLFVLALAVALGFGLAIALGLGLKDTVSDIAKKKKSDLERII
;
A
#
# COMPACT_ATOMS: atom_id res chain seq x y z
N MET A 1 13.19 69.62 -9.96
CA MET A 1 13.22 68.78 -8.73
C MET A 1 11.99 67.82 -8.64
N VAL A 2 10.74 68.28 -8.63
CA VAL A 2 9.56 67.35 -8.54
C VAL A 2 9.37 66.58 -9.85
N TRP A 3 9.53 67.19 -10.99
CA TRP A 3 9.43 66.56 -12.30
C TRP A 3 10.50 65.50 -12.52
N ASP A 4 11.74 65.78 -12.13
CA ASP A 4 12.85 64.83 -12.26
C ASP A 4 12.62 63.58 -11.41
N LEU A 5 12.08 63.73 -10.18
CA LEU A 5 11.66 62.65 -9.30
C LEU A 5 10.53 61.81 -9.89
N LEU A 6 9.55 62.43 -10.53
CA LEU A 6 8.44 61.73 -11.19
C LEU A 6 8.92 60.94 -12.41
N VAL A 7 9.75 61.55 -13.25
CA VAL A 7 10.35 60.89 -14.42
C VAL A 7 11.21 59.71 -13.99
N GLN A 8 12.01 59.85 -12.93
CA GLN A 8 12.84 58.78 -12.40
C GLN A 8 12.04 57.63 -11.81
N ARG A 9 10.96 57.93 -11.06
CA ARG A 9 10.05 56.90 -10.53
C ARG A 9 9.30 56.18 -11.65
N LEU A 10 8.86 56.87 -12.67
CA LEU A 10 8.19 56.25 -13.82
C LEU A 10 9.14 55.38 -14.62
N SER A 11 10.37 55.87 -14.87
CA SER A 11 11.42 55.08 -15.54
C SER A 11 11.75 53.80 -14.76
N ASN A 12 11.96 53.90 -13.46
CA ASN A 12 12.22 52.73 -12.60
C ASN A 12 11.03 51.75 -12.57
N ALA A 13 9.80 52.26 -12.53
CA ALA A 13 8.61 51.40 -12.58
C ALA A 13 8.48 50.67 -13.93
N LEU A 14 8.76 51.36 -15.04
CA LEU A 14 8.77 50.76 -16.37
C LEU A 14 9.90 49.72 -16.51
N SER A 15 11.11 50.02 -16.05
CA SER A 15 12.22 49.08 -16.06
C SER A 15 11.91 47.84 -15.25
N SER A 16 11.33 48.00 -14.05
CA SER A 16 10.99 46.84 -13.21
C SER A 16 9.90 45.95 -13.83
N VAL A 17 8.95 46.54 -14.55
CA VAL A 17 7.91 45.79 -15.29
C VAL A 17 8.55 45.01 -16.44
N VAL A 18 9.45 45.62 -17.21
CA VAL A 18 10.13 44.96 -18.32
C VAL A 18 11.03 43.84 -17.79
N GLU A 19 11.80 44.08 -16.73
CA GLU A 19 12.64 43.06 -16.09
C GLU A 19 11.81 41.89 -15.58
N SER A 20 10.70 42.17 -14.86
CA SER A 20 9.79 41.12 -14.37
C SER A 20 9.18 40.30 -15.51
N PHE A 21 8.84 40.95 -16.64
CA PHE A 21 8.36 40.23 -17.82
C PHE A 21 9.43 39.33 -18.44
N MET A 22 10.66 39.83 -18.57
CA MET A 22 11.77 39.07 -19.10
C MET A 22 12.12 37.88 -18.22
N PHE A 23 12.14 38.04 -16.89
CA PHE A 23 12.35 36.94 -15.95
C PHE A 23 11.20 35.94 -16.02
N GLY A 24 9.95 36.38 -16.05
CA GLY A 24 8.79 35.50 -16.20
C GLY A 24 8.83 34.69 -17.51
N LEU A 25 9.32 35.27 -18.61
CA LEU A 25 9.49 34.57 -19.87
C LEU A 25 10.61 33.51 -19.77
N ALA A 26 11.73 33.85 -19.10
CA ALA A 26 12.79 32.92 -18.83
C ALA A 26 12.33 31.73 -17.97
N ASP A 27 11.55 31.99 -16.93
CA ASP A 27 10.95 30.97 -16.06
C ASP A 27 10.06 30.00 -16.84
N VAL A 28 9.22 30.50 -17.75
CA VAL A 28 8.40 29.66 -18.65
C VAL A 28 9.26 28.77 -19.52
N LEU A 29 10.35 29.28 -20.07
CA LEU A 29 11.29 28.48 -20.87
C LEU A 29 11.96 27.39 -20.04
N VAL A 30 12.34 27.69 -18.80
CA VAL A 30 12.90 26.71 -17.86
C VAL A 30 11.88 25.60 -17.57
N VAL A 31 10.63 25.96 -17.26
CA VAL A 31 9.56 24.96 -17.01
C VAL A 31 9.36 24.07 -18.23
N LEU A 32 9.31 24.63 -19.44
CA LEU A 32 9.16 23.87 -20.69
C LEU A 32 10.35 22.92 -20.90
N LEU A 33 11.56 23.35 -20.61
CA LEU A 33 12.77 22.54 -20.71
C LEU A 33 12.68 21.33 -19.78
N PHE A 34 12.33 21.54 -18.50
CA PHE A 34 12.17 20.43 -17.54
C PHE A 34 11.02 19.50 -17.89
N LEU A 35 9.91 20.00 -18.45
CA LEU A 35 8.83 19.14 -18.95
C LEU A 35 9.29 18.25 -20.12
N ILE A 36 10.08 18.79 -21.04
CA ILE A 36 10.69 18.02 -22.14
C ILE A 36 11.64 16.96 -21.57
N LEU A 37 12.52 17.32 -20.63
CA LEU A 37 13.40 16.38 -19.96
C LEU A 37 12.61 15.28 -19.25
N GLY A 38 11.55 15.65 -18.51
CA GLY A 38 10.66 14.69 -17.86
C GLY A 38 9.99 13.74 -18.85
N TRP A 39 9.60 14.25 -20.03
CA TRP A 39 9.05 13.42 -21.09
C TRP A 39 10.07 12.41 -21.64
N VAL A 40 11.29 12.85 -21.91
CA VAL A 40 12.37 11.97 -22.41
C VAL A 40 12.70 10.91 -21.37
N VAL A 41 12.99 11.32 -20.13
CA VAL A 41 13.37 10.41 -19.03
C VAL A 41 12.20 9.46 -18.71
N GLY A 42 10.96 9.97 -18.65
CA GLY A 42 9.78 9.15 -18.41
C GLY A 42 9.57 8.07 -19.45
N ASN A 43 9.80 8.36 -20.74
CA ASN A 43 9.72 7.35 -21.79
C ASN A 43 10.83 6.30 -21.64
N VAL A 44 12.06 6.71 -21.38
CA VAL A 44 13.19 5.78 -21.17
C VAL A 44 12.94 4.85 -20.00
N LEU A 45 12.44 5.37 -18.86
CA LEU A 45 12.11 4.56 -17.68
C LEU A 45 10.98 3.57 -17.97
N VAL A 46 9.93 4.01 -18.68
CA VAL A 46 8.81 3.13 -19.06
C VAL A 46 9.27 2.03 -20.01
N ASP A 47 10.13 2.34 -20.96
CA ASP A 47 10.66 1.34 -21.91
C ASP A 47 11.59 0.35 -21.21
N ALA A 48 12.43 0.80 -20.29
CA ALA A 48 13.23 -0.06 -19.44
C ALA A 48 12.35 -0.98 -18.56
N LEU A 49 11.28 -0.43 -17.96
CA LEU A 49 10.32 -1.21 -17.16
C LEU A 49 9.60 -2.28 -17.99
N LYS A 50 9.14 -1.93 -19.20
CA LYS A 50 8.52 -2.90 -20.12
C LYS A 50 9.49 -4.00 -20.56
N ALA A 51 10.76 -3.64 -20.84
CA ALA A 51 11.80 -4.60 -21.17
C ALA A 51 12.04 -5.57 -20.01
N PHE A 52 12.12 -5.05 -18.78
CA PHE A 52 12.23 -5.86 -17.57
C PHE A 52 11.03 -6.80 -17.40
N PHE A 53 9.79 -6.31 -17.53
CA PHE A 53 8.59 -7.14 -17.45
C PHE A 53 8.55 -8.25 -18.51
N LYS A 54 9.04 -7.96 -19.72
CA LYS A 54 9.15 -8.95 -20.81
C LYS A 54 10.17 -10.02 -20.44
N GLN A 55 11.32 -9.65 -19.88
CA GLN A 55 12.38 -10.57 -19.50
C GLN A 55 11.93 -11.55 -18.42
N ILE A 56 11.24 -11.10 -17.37
CA ILE A 56 10.70 -11.94 -16.30
C ILE A 56 9.39 -12.65 -16.65
N LYS A 57 8.91 -12.51 -17.90
CA LYS A 57 7.62 -13.06 -18.38
C LYS A 57 6.44 -12.67 -17.45
N PHE A 58 6.48 -11.44 -16.91
CA PHE A 58 5.56 -10.94 -15.90
C PHE A 58 4.10 -11.11 -16.28
N LYS A 59 3.72 -10.72 -17.51
CA LYS A 59 2.36 -10.85 -18.04
C LYS A 59 1.88 -12.30 -18.06
N ALA A 60 2.73 -13.24 -18.45
CA ALA A 60 2.41 -14.67 -18.47
C ALA A 60 2.20 -15.23 -17.06
N SER A 61 3.02 -14.79 -16.10
CA SER A 61 2.90 -15.18 -14.69
C SER A 61 1.62 -14.63 -14.05
N LEU A 62 1.26 -13.38 -14.33
CA LEU A 62 0.00 -12.78 -13.85
C LEU A 62 -1.23 -13.46 -14.47
N LYS A 63 -1.20 -13.75 -15.79
CA LYS A 63 -2.29 -14.43 -16.49
C LYS A 63 -2.53 -15.84 -15.93
N LYS A 64 -1.48 -16.60 -15.64
CA LYS A 64 -1.60 -17.92 -15.01
C LYS A 64 -2.28 -17.88 -13.64
N ARG A 65 -2.17 -16.76 -12.93
CA ARG A 65 -2.75 -16.56 -11.58
C ARG A 65 -4.10 -15.80 -11.62
N GLY A 66 -4.62 -15.47 -12.81
CA GLY A 66 -5.86 -14.70 -12.96
C GLY A 66 -5.76 -13.24 -12.53
N LEU A 67 -4.53 -12.71 -12.38
CA LEU A 67 -4.23 -11.37 -11.87
C LEU A 67 -3.90 -10.36 -12.98
N ASP A 68 -4.01 -10.76 -14.24
CA ASP A 68 -3.68 -9.91 -15.39
C ASP A 68 -4.54 -8.65 -15.48
N LYS A 69 -5.78 -8.70 -14.98
CA LYS A 69 -6.73 -7.58 -14.91
C LYS A 69 -7.17 -7.24 -13.48
N ALA A 70 -6.32 -7.51 -12.49
CA ALA A 70 -6.64 -7.32 -11.07
C ALA A 70 -6.88 -5.85 -10.69
N LEU A 71 -6.39 -4.89 -11.47
CA LEU A 71 -6.55 -3.47 -11.24
C LEU A 71 -7.70 -2.90 -12.08
N PHE A 72 -8.93 -3.02 -11.60
CA PHE A 72 -10.12 -2.43 -12.23
C PHE A 72 -10.29 -2.77 -13.73
N GLY A 73 -9.88 -3.97 -14.15
CA GLY A 73 -9.96 -4.41 -15.56
C GLY A 73 -8.77 -3.96 -16.42
N PHE A 74 -7.85 -3.16 -15.93
CA PHE A 74 -6.61 -2.78 -16.61
C PHE A 74 -5.49 -3.78 -16.38
N SER A 75 -4.59 -3.94 -17.35
CA SER A 75 -3.41 -4.77 -17.12
C SER A 75 -2.46 -4.09 -16.13
N VAL A 76 -1.94 -4.85 -15.16
CA VAL A 76 -0.99 -4.36 -14.15
C VAL A 76 0.22 -3.68 -14.79
N GLU A 77 0.73 -4.24 -15.91
CA GLU A 77 1.83 -3.66 -16.68
C GLU A 77 1.49 -2.24 -17.19
N THR A 78 0.28 -2.05 -17.72
CA THR A 78 -0.15 -0.73 -18.24
C THR A 78 -0.30 0.28 -17.12
N VAL A 79 -0.89 -0.11 -16.00
CA VAL A 79 -1.07 0.77 -14.84
C VAL A 79 0.29 1.19 -14.28
N LEU A 80 1.21 0.23 -14.10
CA LEU A 80 2.54 0.51 -13.57
C LEU A 80 3.35 1.41 -14.51
N SER A 81 3.28 1.17 -15.82
CA SER A 81 3.96 2.01 -16.82
C SER A 81 3.44 3.44 -16.82
N LYS A 82 2.10 3.62 -16.76
CA LYS A 82 1.49 4.96 -16.68
C LYS A 82 1.84 5.64 -15.36
N PHE A 83 1.88 4.89 -14.28
CA PHE A 83 2.24 5.38 -12.96
C PHE A 83 3.67 5.89 -12.92
N VAL A 84 4.66 5.11 -13.38
CA VAL A 84 6.06 5.53 -13.46
C VAL A 84 6.20 6.79 -14.32
N LYS A 85 5.50 6.84 -15.46
CA LYS A 85 5.52 8.01 -16.34
C LYS A 85 4.96 9.26 -15.64
N LEU A 86 3.82 9.13 -14.96
CA LEU A 86 3.19 10.23 -14.20
C LEU A 86 4.11 10.74 -13.09
N MET A 87 4.71 9.81 -12.31
CA MET A 87 5.63 10.16 -11.22
C MET A 87 6.88 10.88 -11.74
N THR A 88 7.42 10.43 -12.88
CA THR A 88 8.57 11.09 -13.49
C THR A 88 8.21 12.52 -13.93
N TYR A 89 7.05 12.72 -14.56
CA TYR A 89 6.61 14.08 -14.95
C TYR A 89 6.38 14.98 -13.73
N ALA A 90 5.75 14.47 -12.69
CA ALA A 90 5.54 15.22 -11.46
C ALA A 90 6.89 15.61 -10.83
N ALA A 91 7.86 14.68 -10.74
CA ALA A 91 9.17 14.98 -10.18
C ALA A 91 9.90 16.09 -10.98
N PHE A 92 9.89 16.02 -12.31
CA PHE A 92 10.50 17.07 -13.15
C PHE A 92 9.76 18.40 -13.04
N LEU A 93 8.44 18.39 -12.88
CA LEU A 93 7.64 19.60 -12.63
C LEU A 93 8.00 20.22 -11.27
N GLY A 94 8.22 19.40 -10.23
CA GLY A 94 8.68 19.87 -8.92
C GLY A 94 10.05 20.56 -9.02
N ILE A 95 11.01 19.92 -9.70
CA ILE A 95 12.33 20.50 -9.93
C ILE A 95 12.20 21.84 -10.71
N ALA A 96 11.36 21.88 -11.74
CA ALA A 96 11.12 23.11 -12.49
C ALA A 96 10.56 24.21 -11.59
N ALA A 97 9.59 23.90 -10.74
CA ALA A 97 8.99 24.83 -9.79
C ALA A 97 10.03 25.41 -8.81
N ASP A 98 10.96 24.60 -8.32
CA ASP A 98 12.05 25.04 -7.44
C ASP A 98 13.01 25.99 -8.18
N VAL A 99 13.38 25.67 -9.41
CA VAL A 99 14.29 26.51 -10.20
C VAL A 99 13.70 27.88 -10.47
N VAL A 100 12.38 27.98 -10.69
CA VAL A 100 11.68 29.26 -10.92
C VAL A 100 11.13 29.88 -9.64
N ASN A 101 11.54 29.37 -8.46
CA ASN A 101 11.12 29.84 -7.14
C ASN A 101 9.59 29.82 -6.90
N LEU A 102 8.87 28.94 -7.54
CA LEU A 102 7.46 28.68 -7.29
C LEU A 102 7.30 27.65 -6.15
N THR A 103 7.69 28.02 -4.93
CA THR A 103 7.75 27.13 -3.75
C THR A 103 6.42 26.43 -3.48
N PHE A 104 5.30 27.16 -3.57
CA PHE A 104 3.95 26.58 -3.37
C PHE A 104 3.65 25.44 -4.36
N LEU A 105 4.05 25.58 -5.63
CA LEU A 105 3.86 24.53 -6.63
C LEU A 105 4.81 23.36 -6.37
N GLY A 106 6.06 23.64 -6.00
CA GLY A 106 7.03 22.65 -5.58
C GLY A 106 6.51 21.78 -4.43
N ASP A 107 6.03 22.41 -3.37
CA ASP A 107 5.49 21.73 -2.19
C ASP A 107 4.32 20.79 -2.54
N ILE A 108 3.37 21.26 -3.37
CA ILE A 108 2.24 20.43 -3.82
C ILE A 108 2.75 19.21 -4.62
N VAL A 109 3.69 19.43 -5.53
CA VAL A 109 4.21 18.35 -6.37
C VAL A 109 5.00 17.35 -5.55
N TYR A 110 5.87 17.79 -4.63
CA TYR A 110 6.62 16.90 -3.75
C TYR A 110 5.72 16.11 -2.81
N TRP A 111 4.69 16.76 -2.25
CA TRP A 111 3.67 16.06 -1.50
C TRP A 111 3.00 14.97 -2.35
N PHE A 112 2.61 15.28 -3.57
CA PHE A 112 1.97 14.32 -4.49
C PHE A 112 2.92 13.17 -4.85
N VAL A 113 4.18 13.46 -5.22
CA VAL A 113 5.19 12.45 -5.55
C VAL A 113 5.48 11.54 -4.37
N GLY A 114 5.50 12.08 -3.15
CA GLY A 114 5.69 11.30 -1.93
C GLY A 114 4.47 10.47 -1.54
N TYR A 115 3.26 11.02 -1.71
CA TYR A 115 2.02 10.39 -1.27
C TYR A 115 1.52 9.28 -2.20
N VAL A 116 1.55 9.50 -3.52
CA VAL A 116 0.95 8.56 -4.48
C VAL A 116 1.58 7.16 -4.43
N PRO A 117 2.91 6.98 -4.28
CA PRO A 117 3.49 5.65 -4.06
C PRO A 117 2.97 4.95 -2.81
N LEU A 118 2.78 5.69 -1.71
CA LEU A 118 2.23 5.14 -0.46
C LEU A 118 0.78 4.69 -0.65
N PHE A 119 -0.04 5.51 -1.30
CA PHE A 119 -1.42 5.16 -1.64
C PHE A 119 -1.49 3.88 -2.48
N VAL A 120 -0.65 3.77 -3.52
CA VAL A 120 -0.58 2.56 -4.36
C VAL A 120 -0.13 1.36 -3.55
N GLN A 121 0.86 1.51 -2.67
CA GLN A 121 1.33 0.44 -1.79
C GLN A 121 0.20 -0.05 -0.87
N GLY A 122 -0.56 0.85 -0.25
CA GLY A 122 -1.73 0.51 0.57
C GLY A 122 -2.79 -0.26 -0.22
N ALA A 123 -3.12 0.21 -1.44
CA ALA A 123 -4.07 -0.46 -2.32
C ALA A 123 -3.60 -1.87 -2.74
N VAL A 124 -2.31 -2.04 -3.00
CA VAL A 124 -1.70 -3.34 -3.32
C VAL A 124 -1.78 -4.28 -2.11
N ILE A 125 -1.46 -3.81 -0.90
CA ILE A 125 -1.56 -4.61 0.33
C ILE A 125 -2.98 -5.16 0.50
N ILE A 126 -4.01 -4.29 0.41
CA ILE A 126 -5.41 -4.72 0.52
C ILE A 126 -5.75 -5.75 -0.56
N THR A 127 -5.40 -5.46 -1.80
CA THR A 127 -5.74 -6.34 -2.94
C THR A 127 -5.09 -7.71 -2.79
N VAL A 128 -3.79 -7.77 -2.51
CA VAL A 128 -3.05 -9.03 -2.34
C VAL A 128 -3.58 -9.82 -1.14
N ALA A 129 -3.85 -9.15 -0.03
CA ALA A 129 -4.38 -9.79 1.18
C ALA A 129 -5.75 -10.40 0.95
N LEU A 130 -6.69 -9.66 0.32
CA LEU A 130 -8.04 -10.16 0.04
C LEU A 130 -8.03 -11.31 -0.97
N LEU A 131 -7.20 -11.23 -2.02
CA LEU A 131 -7.04 -12.32 -2.99
C LEU A 131 -6.45 -13.57 -2.33
N SER A 132 -5.42 -13.41 -1.51
CA SER A 132 -4.78 -14.51 -0.78
C SER A 132 -5.75 -15.16 0.22
N ALA A 133 -6.45 -14.33 1.00
CA ALA A 133 -7.47 -14.80 1.94
C ALA A 133 -8.62 -15.53 1.22
N GLY A 134 -9.07 -15.00 0.08
CA GLY A 134 -10.10 -15.62 -0.74
C GLY A 134 -9.68 -16.99 -1.28
N TYR A 135 -8.44 -17.09 -1.74
CA TYR A 135 -7.87 -18.36 -2.22
C TYR A 135 -7.81 -19.41 -1.11
N VAL A 136 -7.25 -19.05 0.04
CA VAL A 136 -7.16 -19.98 1.19
C VAL A 136 -8.53 -20.35 1.71
N ALA A 137 -9.43 -19.37 1.86
CA ALA A 137 -10.80 -19.61 2.32
C ALA A 137 -11.59 -20.56 1.40
N LYS A 138 -11.37 -20.44 0.07
CA LYS A 138 -11.98 -21.38 -0.89
C LYS A 138 -11.54 -22.81 -0.62
N HIS A 139 -10.24 -23.08 -0.47
CA HIS A 139 -9.71 -24.42 -0.19
C HIS A 139 -10.18 -24.94 1.18
N LEU A 140 -10.29 -24.06 2.18
CA LEU A 140 -10.88 -24.43 3.47
C LEU A 140 -12.34 -24.88 3.35
N ARG A 141 -13.16 -24.16 2.57
CA ARG A 141 -14.58 -24.52 2.34
C ARG A 141 -14.74 -25.83 1.60
N GLU A 142 -13.82 -26.14 0.69
CA GLU A 142 -13.78 -27.40 -0.06
C GLU A 142 -13.26 -28.57 0.79
N SER A 143 -12.65 -28.29 1.95
CA SER A 143 -12.16 -29.33 2.86
C SER A 143 -13.31 -30.00 3.63
N LYS A 144 -13.12 -31.28 3.98
CA LYS A 144 -14.10 -32.07 4.78
C LYS A 144 -14.01 -31.77 6.28
N VAL A 145 -13.39 -30.65 6.68
CA VAL A 145 -13.24 -30.28 8.09
C VAL A 145 -14.55 -29.74 8.64
N ALA A 146 -14.92 -30.16 9.84
CA ALA A 146 -16.08 -29.61 10.52
C ALA A 146 -15.94 -28.08 10.66
N PHE A 147 -17.05 -27.33 10.45
CA PHE A 147 -17.07 -25.88 10.52
C PHE A 147 -16.17 -25.16 9.50
N SER A 148 -15.79 -25.79 8.38
CA SER A 148 -14.92 -25.23 7.35
C SER A 148 -15.39 -23.85 6.85
N ASN A 149 -16.70 -23.62 6.70
CA ASN A 149 -17.26 -22.33 6.30
C ASN A 149 -17.02 -21.23 7.34
N LEU A 150 -17.12 -21.55 8.62
CA LEU A 150 -16.88 -20.62 9.71
C LEU A 150 -15.39 -20.26 9.79
N PHE A 151 -14.51 -21.24 9.74
CA PHE A 151 -13.06 -21.00 9.71
C PHE A 151 -12.62 -20.19 8.49
N ALA A 152 -13.19 -20.47 7.31
CA ALA A 152 -12.91 -19.70 6.09
C ALA A 152 -13.38 -18.24 6.23
N GLY A 153 -14.55 -18.01 6.81
CA GLY A 153 -15.07 -16.67 7.08
C GLY A 153 -14.21 -15.89 8.08
N LEU A 154 -13.85 -16.53 9.20
CA LEU A 154 -12.97 -15.92 10.21
C LEU A 154 -11.59 -15.56 9.63
N LEU A 155 -11.00 -16.44 8.83
CA LEU A 155 -9.72 -16.18 8.17
C LEU A 155 -9.81 -14.99 7.22
N GLN A 156 -10.87 -14.91 6.40
CA GLN A 156 -11.07 -13.76 5.50
C GLN A 156 -11.23 -12.45 6.26
N LEU A 157 -12.02 -12.46 7.34
CA LEU A 157 -12.21 -11.29 8.19
C LEU A 157 -10.90 -10.86 8.84
N LEU A 158 -10.15 -11.81 9.41
CA LEU A 158 -8.89 -11.54 10.10
C LEU A 158 -7.84 -10.98 9.15
N VAL A 159 -7.64 -11.62 8.00
CA VAL A 159 -6.67 -11.15 6.99
C VAL A 159 -7.09 -9.80 6.41
N GLY A 160 -8.39 -9.62 6.12
CA GLY A 160 -8.93 -8.35 5.65
C GLY A 160 -8.74 -7.22 6.66
N TYR A 161 -8.94 -7.50 7.95
CA TYR A 161 -8.71 -6.52 9.01
C TYR A 161 -7.23 -6.14 9.14
N VAL A 162 -6.33 -7.12 9.15
CA VAL A 162 -4.87 -6.86 9.17
C VAL A 162 -4.45 -6.02 7.98
N ALA A 163 -4.94 -6.36 6.79
CA ALA A 163 -4.65 -5.61 5.57
C ALA A 163 -5.14 -4.15 5.67
N LEU A 164 -6.33 -3.93 6.24
CA LEU A 164 -6.88 -2.59 6.46
C LEU A 164 -6.00 -1.78 7.42
N VAL A 165 -5.63 -2.36 8.57
CA VAL A 165 -4.78 -1.68 9.57
C VAL A 165 -3.42 -1.32 8.99
N MET A 166 -2.82 -2.21 8.16
CA MET A 166 -1.54 -1.94 7.52
C MET A 166 -1.63 -0.91 6.38
N ALA A 167 -2.72 -0.91 5.63
CA ALA A 167 -2.87 -0.04 4.47
C ALA A 167 -3.39 1.36 4.83
N LEU A 168 -4.15 1.49 5.92
CA LEU A 168 -4.81 2.75 6.29
C LEU A 168 -3.82 3.92 6.46
N PRO A 169 -2.68 3.81 7.18
CA PRO A 169 -1.71 4.90 7.30
C PRO A 169 -1.00 5.23 5.99
N LEU A 170 -0.97 4.29 5.03
CA LEU A 170 -0.42 4.52 3.70
C LEU A 170 -1.42 5.26 2.79
N ILE A 171 -2.73 4.95 2.92
CA ILE A 171 -3.81 5.54 2.12
C ILE A 171 -4.22 6.89 2.67
N LEU A 172 -4.25 7.04 3.99
CA LEU A 172 -4.61 8.27 4.70
C LEU A 172 -3.44 8.69 5.57
N PRO A 173 -2.53 9.54 5.08
CA PRO A 173 -1.42 10.07 5.87
C PRO A 173 -1.96 10.76 7.12
N ASN A 174 -1.33 10.48 8.24
CA ASN A 174 -1.72 10.98 9.57
C ASN A 174 -3.02 10.37 10.16
N ALA A 175 -3.60 9.31 9.54
CA ALA A 175 -4.67 8.57 10.18
C ALA A 175 -4.14 7.87 11.44
N ASP A 176 -4.78 8.12 12.58
CA ASP A 176 -4.47 7.40 13.81
C ASP A 176 -5.12 6.01 13.76
N VAL A 177 -4.28 4.99 13.59
CA VAL A 177 -4.70 3.59 13.55
C VAL A 177 -4.56 2.89 14.91
N SER A 178 -4.18 3.62 15.96
CA SER A 178 -3.93 3.04 17.29
C SER A 178 -5.17 2.36 17.86
N ILE A 179 -6.36 2.96 17.68
CA ILE A 179 -7.63 2.38 18.09
C ILE A 179 -7.91 1.08 17.34
N LEU A 180 -7.68 1.06 16.02
CA LEU A 180 -7.86 -0.14 15.21
C LEU A 180 -6.88 -1.25 15.63
N SER A 181 -5.60 -0.93 15.77
CA SER A 181 -4.59 -1.91 16.16
C SER A 181 -4.85 -2.48 17.56
N THR A 182 -5.27 -1.64 18.50
CA THR A 182 -5.65 -2.05 19.86
C THR A 182 -6.88 -2.96 19.84
N ALA A 183 -7.93 -2.56 19.12
CA ALA A 183 -9.14 -3.37 18.97
C ALA A 183 -8.84 -4.74 18.35
N PHE A 184 -7.96 -4.78 17.34
CA PHE A 184 -7.49 -6.03 16.72
C PHE A 184 -6.73 -6.90 17.72
N THR A 185 -5.81 -6.32 18.48
CA THR A 185 -5.03 -7.05 19.50
C THR A 185 -5.94 -7.66 20.54
N LEU A 186 -6.92 -6.90 21.04
CA LEU A 186 -7.90 -7.39 22.01
C LEU A 186 -8.79 -8.50 21.42
N PHE A 187 -9.21 -8.34 20.15
CA PHE A 187 -10.00 -9.37 19.46
C PHE A 187 -9.21 -10.67 19.29
N VAL A 188 -7.94 -10.59 18.82
CA VAL A 188 -7.09 -11.77 18.66
C VAL A 188 -6.78 -12.43 20.01
N LEU A 189 -6.54 -11.62 21.04
CA LEU A 189 -6.34 -12.13 22.40
C LEU A 189 -7.58 -12.87 22.91
N ALA A 190 -8.75 -12.27 22.77
CA ALA A 190 -10.01 -12.90 23.18
C ALA A 190 -10.25 -14.23 22.42
N LEU A 191 -9.97 -14.24 21.11
CA LEU A 191 -10.08 -15.44 20.28
C LEU A 191 -9.09 -16.53 20.74
N ALA A 192 -7.84 -16.17 20.99
CA ALA A 192 -6.80 -17.09 21.47
C ALA A 192 -7.17 -17.70 22.84
N VAL A 193 -7.66 -16.87 23.76
CA VAL A 193 -8.13 -17.31 25.07
C VAL A 193 -9.33 -18.26 24.92
N ALA A 194 -10.32 -17.90 24.12
CA ALA A 194 -11.51 -18.73 23.89
C ALA A 194 -11.16 -20.08 23.28
N LEU A 195 -10.28 -20.11 22.27
CA LEU A 195 -9.80 -21.35 21.65
C LEU A 195 -8.95 -22.16 22.62
N GLY A 196 -8.06 -21.52 23.36
CA GLY A 196 -7.18 -22.20 24.33
C GLY A 196 -8.01 -22.88 25.44
N PHE A 197 -8.94 -22.16 26.06
CA PHE A 197 -9.82 -22.75 27.07
C PHE A 197 -10.77 -23.79 26.48
N GLY A 198 -11.34 -23.52 25.30
CA GLY A 198 -12.22 -24.48 24.62
C GLY A 198 -11.51 -25.81 24.32
N LEU A 199 -10.28 -25.75 23.80
CA LEU A 199 -9.47 -26.94 23.55
C LEU A 199 -9.05 -27.64 24.84
N ALA A 200 -8.64 -26.92 25.88
CA ALA A 200 -8.28 -27.49 27.17
C ALA A 200 -9.44 -28.26 27.81
N ILE A 201 -10.64 -27.68 27.79
CA ILE A 201 -11.85 -28.34 28.30
C ILE A 201 -12.21 -29.56 27.43
N ALA A 202 -12.20 -29.42 26.11
CA ALA A 202 -12.54 -30.50 25.19
C ALA A 202 -11.58 -31.70 25.34
N LEU A 203 -10.26 -31.43 25.41
CA LEU A 203 -9.27 -32.47 25.64
C LEU A 203 -9.36 -33.06 27.05
N GLY A 204 -9.55 -32.21 28.07
CA GLY A 204 -9.70 -32.66 29.46
C GLY A 204 -10.90 -33.59 29.66
N LEU A 205 -12.06 -33.24 29.10
CA LEU A 205 -13.26 -34.08 29.20
C LEU A 205 -13.15 -35.29 28.26
N GLY A 206 -12.61 -35.14 27.03
CA GLY A 206 -12.48 -36.23 26.07
C GLY A 206 -11.48 -37.31 26.46
N LEU A 207 -10.44 -36.96 27.22
CA LEU A 207 -9.42 -37.90 27.68
C LEU A 207 -9.66 -38.45 29.09
N LYS A 208 -10.67 -37.92 29.81
CA LYS A 208 -10.94 -38.29 31.21
C LYS A 208 -11.08 -39.78 31.42
N ASP A 209 -11.86 -40.47 30.61
CA ASP A 209 -12.12 -41.90 30.76
C ASP A 209 -10.87 -42.72 30.41
N THR A 210 -10.17 -42.37 29.34
CA THR A 210 -8.91 -43.02 28.92
C THR A 210 -7.85 -42.89 30.00
N VAL A 211 -7.68 -41.71 30.60
CA VAL A 211 -6.71 -41.48 31.68
C VAL A 211 -7.11 -42.29 32.95
N SER A 212 -8.41 -42.33 33.28
CA SER A 212 -8.96 -43.11 34.41
C SER A 212 -8.69 -44.60 34.23
N ASP A 213 -8.89 -45.13 33.02
CA ASP A 213 -8.69 -46.60 32.76
C ASP A 213 -7.19 -46.95 32.78
N ILE A 214 -6.34 -46.11 32.24
CA ILE A 214 -4.89 -46.30 32.33
C ILE A 214 -4.41 -46.27 33.81
N ALA A 215 -4.89 -45.34 34.58
CA ALA A 215 -4.59 -45.20 36.00
C ALA A 215 -5.03 -46.45 36.80
N LYS A 216 -6.27 -46.93 36.57
CA LYS A 216 -6.76 -48.15 37.20
C LYS A 216 -5.92 -49.39 36.84
N LYS A 217 -5.59 -49.53 35.55
CA LYS A 217 -4.78 -50.66 35.07
C LYS A 217 -3.36 -50.65 35.71
N LYS A 218 -2.73 -49.48 35.78
CA LYS A 218 -1.41 -49.35 36.39
C LYS A 218 -1.43 -49.58 37.90
N LYS A 219 -2.49 -49.22 38.59
CA LYS A 219 -2.71 -49.52 40.01
C LYS A 219 -2.85 -51.02 40.26
N SER A 220 -3.65 -51.72 39.44
CA SER A 220 -3.79 -53.20 39.56
C SER A 220 -2.50 -53.95 39.26
N ASP A 221 -1.63 -53.44 38.35
CA ASP A 221 -0.36 -54.04 38.05
C ASP A 221 0.64 -53.86 39.24
N LEU A 222 0.59 -52.71 39.95
CA LEU A 222 1.39 -52.45 41.14
C LEU A 222 0.96 -53.31 42.33
N GLU A 223 -0.36 -53.51 42.54
CA GLU A 223 -0.92 -54.39 43.58
C GLU A 223 -0.62 -55.86 43.36
N ARG A 224 -0.23 -56.28 42.15
CA ARG A 224 0.19 -57.65 41.82
C ARG A 224 1.69 -57.94 42.10
N ILE A 225 2.47 -56.89 42.28
CA ILE A 225 3.93 -56.99 42.48
C ILE A 225 4.31 -56.90 43.96
N ILE A 226 3.36 -56.46 44.81
CA ILE A 226 3.49 -56.40 46.27
C ILE A 226 2.71 -57.61 46.89
#